data_289cfd566836841058c47a9608c07638
#
_entry.id   289cfd566836841058c47a9608c07638
#
_cell.length_a   1.000
_cell.length_b   1.000
_cell.length_c   1.000
_cell.angle_alpha   90.00
_cell.angle_beta   90.00
_cell.angle_gamma   90.00
#
_symmetry.space_group_name_H-M   'P 1'
#
loop_
_entity.id
_entity.type
_entity.pdbx_description
1 polymer ?
#
loop_
_entity_poly.entity_id
_entity_poly.type
_entity_poly.pdbx_seq_one_letter_code
_entity_poly.pdbx_strand_id
1 'polypeptide(L)'
;VGGPSLGRLGRTTLQIAGFTVPDIIADLSVQTKGAFADPFYAGNVGAGVLKRFAVTFDYAHQTVTFAPNAGFGERETYDRSGTFLIVQGGKIVVADARPGTPASQAGLARGDVITTVGAKSASALGLAAIRDQFRGAPGTVIALGVTAKDGTLRTVPLTLKDYV
;
A
#
# COMPACT_ATOMS: atom_id res chain seq x y z
N VAL A 1 6.20 8.24 -11.88
CA VAL A 1 5.75 9.55 -11.49
C VAL A 1 4.90 9.39 -10.23
N GLY A 2 5.46 9.56 -9.07
CA GLY A 2 4.80 9.57 -7.79
C GLY A 2 5.80 10.04 -6.75
N GLY A 3 5.67 11.29 -6.31
CA GLY A 3 6.40 11.81 -5.16
C GLY A 3 5.80 11.25 -3.86
N PRO A 4 6.46 11.47 -2.72
CA PRO A 4 5.89 11.15 -1.43
C PRO A 4 4.59 11.94 -1.25
N SER A 5 3.47 11.25 -1.02
CA SER A 5 2.22 11.90 -0.64
C SER A 5 2.29 12.26 0.86
N LEU A 6 1.97 13.50 1.19
CA LEU A 6 1.73 13.90 2.56
C LEU A 6 0.24 13.68 2.84
N GLY A 7 -0.08 12.64 3.60
CA GLY A 7 -1.47 12.30 3.90
C GLY A 7 -1.59 11.36 5.10
N ARG A 8 -2.84 11.17 5.53
CA ARG A 8 -3.21 10.18 6.54
C ARG A 8 -3.94 9.05 5.86
N LEU A 9 -3.51 7.82 6.10
CA LEU A 9 -4.32 6.65 5.75
C LEU A 9 -5.47 6.54 6.73
N GLY A 10 -6.64 6.22 6.21
CA GLY A 10 -7.85 6.01 7.02
C GLY A 10 -8.82 5.06 6.32
N ARG A 11 -9.66 4.41 7.12
CA ARG A 11 -10.80 3.66 6.60
C ARG A 11 -11.96 4.60 6.40
N THR A 12 -12.65 4.48 5.28
CA THR A 12 -13.82 5.29 4.97
C THR A 12 -14.81 4.51 4.10
N THR A 13 -15.92 5.14 3.84
CA THR A 13 -16.94 4.64 2.92
C THR A 13 -17.02 5.58 1.73
N LEU A 14 -16.97 5.04 0.53
CA LEU A 14 -17.11 5.82 -0.70
C LEU A 14 -18.53 5.64 -1.25
N GLN A 15 -19.14 6.75 -1.64
CA GLN A 15 -20.35 6.75 -2.46
C GLN A 15 -19.94 7.03 -3.91
N ILE A 16 -20.24 6.11 -4.82
CA ILE A 16 -19.91 6.25 -6.23
C ILE A 16 -21.03 5.65 -7.11
N ALA A 17 -21.52 6.41 -8.07
CA ALA A 17 -22.56 5.98 -9.01
C ALA A 17 -23.80 5.34 -8.34
N GLY A 18 -24.20 5.83 -7.17
CA GLY A 18 -25.30 5.29 -6.37
C GLY A 18 -24.96 4.07 -5.52
N PHE A 19 -23.73 3.58 -5.59
CA PHE A 19 -23.25 2.47 -4.76
C PHE A 19 -22.53 2.96 -3.52
N THR A 20 -22.73 2.26 -2.40
CA THR A 20 -21.98 2.45 -1.16
C THR A 20 -20.89 1.38 -1.08
N VAL A 21 -19.63 1.80 -1.11
CA VAL A 21 -18.47 0.92 -1.00
C VAL A 21 -17.83 1.12 0.37
N PRO A 22 -18.09 0.22 1.32
CA PRO A 22 -17.55 0.34 2.68
C PRO A 22 -16.10 -0.10 2.77
N ASP A 23 -15.47 0.24 3.89
CA ASP A 23 -14.15 -0.25 4.32
C ASP A 23 -13.03 -0.06 3.28
N ILE A 24 -13.08 1.01 2.50
CA ILE A 24 -11.98 1.37 1.61
C ILE A 24 -10.84 2.03 2.41
N ILE A 25 -9.62 1.81 1.98
CA ILE A 25 -8.43 2.51 2.48
C ILE A 25 -8.20 3.74 1.63
N ALA A 26 -8.31 4.91 2.24
CA ALA A 26 -8.07 6.19 1.58
C ALA A 26 -6.82 6.88 2.12
N ASP A 27 -6.07 7.52 1.25
CA ASP A 27 -5.03 8.48 1.63
C ASP A 27 -5.66 9.88 1.61
N LEU A 28 -5.85 10.43 2.80
CA LEU A 28 -6.41 11.77 3.00
C LEU A 28 -5.26 12.78 2.87
N SER A 29 -5.11 13.35 1.69
CA SER A 29 -4.04 14.29 1.40
C SER A 29 -4.16 15.55 2.26
N VAL A 30 -3.03 15.98 2.83
CA VAL A 30 -2.88 17.28 3.49
C VAL A 30 -1.98 18.21 2.67
N GLN A 31 -1.78 17.91 1.41
CA GLN A 31 -0.97 18.74 0.51
C GLN A 31 -1.67 20.06 0.20
N THR A 32 -0.91 21.13 0.21
CA THR A 32 -1.40 22.48 -0.14
C THR A 32 -1.02 22.91 -1.55
N LYS A 33 -0.29 22.06 -2.29
CA LYS A 33 0.16 22.29 -3.66
C LYS A 33 0.15 20.98 -4.47
N GLY A 34 0.03 21.10 -5.79
CA GLY A 34 0.02 19.95 -6.71
C GLY A 34 -1.35 19.35 -6.91
N ALA A 35 -1.42 18.23 -7.64
CA ALA A 35 -2.67 17.61 -8.08
C ALA A 35 -3.61 17.19 -6.95
N PHE A 36 -3.08 16.86 -5.76
CA PHE A 36 -3.89 16.48 -4.60
C PHE A 36 -4.35 17.67 -3.74
N ALA A 37 -4.02 18.89 -4.14
CA ALA A 37 -4.50 20.13 -3.53
C ALA A 37 -5.44 20.92 -4.45
N ASP A 38 -5.76 20.39 -5.62
CA ASP A 38 -6.62 21.04 -6.59
C ASP A 38 -8.08 20.97 -6.12
N PRO A 39 -8.76 22.11 -5.90
CA PRO A 39 -10.14 22.14 -5.41
C PRO A 39 -11.17 21.64 -6.43
N PHE A 40 -10.81 21.48 -7.70
CA PHE A 40 -11.70 20.93 -8.72
C PHE A 40 -11.91 19.42 -8.62
N TYR A 41 -11.03 18.70 -7.91
CA TYR A 41 -11.10 17.26 -7.77
C TYR A 41 -11.40 16.87 -6.34
N ALA A 42 -12.42 16.04 -6.14
CA ALA A 42 -12.72 15.47 -4.84
C ALA A 42 -11.70 14.39 -4.41
N GLY A 43 -10.94 13.86 -5.37
CA GLY A 43 -9.94 12.83 -5.15
C GLY A 43 -9.73 11.93 -6.36
N ASN A 44 -8.90 10.90 -6.18
CA ASN A 44 -8.63 9.87 -7.18
C ASN A 44 -9.19 8.54 -6.70
N VAL A 45 -9.95 7.87 -7.56
CA VAL A 45 -10.46 6.51 -7.29
C VAL A 45 -9.47 5.51 -7.89
N GLY A 46 -8.81 4.74 -7.03
CA GLY A 46 -7.81 3.77 -7.44
C GLY A 46 -8.39 2.40 -7.80
N ALA A 47 -7.52 1.50 -8.28
CA ALA A 47 -7.86 0.15 -8.68
C ALA A 47 -8.47 -0.69 -7.55
N GLY A 48 -8.17 -0.40 -6.28
CA GLY A 48 -8.77 -1.06 -5.12
C GLY A 48 -10.30 -0.96 -5.09
N VAL A 49 -10.84 0.17 -5.55
CA VAL A 49 -12.28 0.39 -5.71
C VAL A 49 -12.77 -0.11 -7.07
N LEU A 50 -12.08 0.31 -8.15
CA LEU A 50 -12.55 0.04 -9.53
C LEU A 50 -12.64 -1.45 -9.84
N LYS A 51 -11.73 -2.29 -9.29
CA LYS A 51 -11.76 -3.74 -9.47
C LYS A 51 -13.04 -4.43 -8.97
N ARG A 52 -13.84 -3.74 -8.14
CA ARG A 52 -15.12 -4.25 -7.60
C ARG A 52 -16.28 -4.07 -8.56
N PHE A 53 -16.01 -3.44 -9.72
CA PHE A 53 -17.01 -3.15 -10.74
C PHE A 53 -16.53 -3.59 -12.11
N ALA A 54 -17.47 -3.90 -12.99
CA ALA A 54 -17.29 -3.75 -14.42
C ALA A 54 -17.56 -2.27 -14.76
N VAL A 55 -16.52 -1.56 -15.22
CA VAL A 55 -16.61 -0.13 -15.55
C VAL A 55 -16.64 0.02 -17.06
N THR A 56 -17.68 0.69 -17.57
CA THR A 56 -17.83 1.00 -19.00
C THR A 56 -17.70 2.49 -19.21
N PHE A 57 -16.78 2.91 -20.07
CA PHE A 57 -16.62 4.30 -20.51
C PHE A 57 -17.28 4.49 -21.86
N ASP A 58 -18.32 5.28 -21.94
CA ASP A 58 -18.98 5.69 -23.18
C ASP A 58 -18.60 7.13 -23.51
N TYR A 59 -17.59 7.27 -24.33
CA TYR A 59 -17.10 8.59 -24.72
C TYR A 59 -18.08 9.36 -25.62
N ALA A 60 -18.90 8.65 -26.40
CA ALA A 60 -19.86 9.28 -27.29
C ALA A 60 -20.97 10.00 -26.52
N HIS A 61 -21.41 9.40 -25.42
CA HIS A 61 -22.45 9.95 -24.55
C HIS A 61 -21.88 10.61 -23.27
N GLN A 62 -20.54 10.66 -23.13
CA GLN A 62 -19.85 11.23 -21.97
C GLN A 62 -20.32 10.61 -20.64
N THR A 63 -20.56 9.31 -20.63
CA THR A 63 -21.04 8.59 -19.44
C THR A 63 -20.05 7.52 -19.00
N VAL A 64 -20.06 7.24 -17.68
CA VAL A 64 -19.35 6.12 -17.08
C VAL A 64 -20.35 5.28 -16.30
N THR A 65 -20.46 4.00 -16.65
CA THR A 65 -21.38 3.06 -15.99
C THR A 65 -20.58 2.12 -15.10
N PHE A 66 -21.08 1.93 -13.88
CA PHE A 66 -20.54 1.00 -12.90
C PHE A 66 -21.52 -0.14 -12.69
N ALA A 67 -21.10 -1.39 -12.88
CA ALA A 67 -21.86 -2.59 -12.57
C ALA A 67 -21.06 -3.41 -11.53
N PRO A 68 -21.61 -3.65 -10.32
CA PRO A 68 -20.93 -4.49 -9.32
C PRO A 68 -20.60 -5.86 -9.87
N ASN A 69 -19.40 -6.35 -9.60
CA ASN A 69 -18.98 -7.70 -9.94
C ASN A 69 -18.90 -8.59 -8.68
N ALA A 70 -18.44 -9.84 -8.82
CA ALA A 70 -18.33 -10.80 -7.72
C ALA A 70 -17.42 -10.30 -6.57
N GLY A 71 -16.47 -9.40 -6.85
CA GLY A 71 -15.57 -8.81 -5.86
C GLY A 71 -16.13 -7.57 -5.15
N PHE A 72 -17.39 -7.15 -5.40
CA PHE A 72 -17.93 -5.91 -4.85
C PHE A 72 -17.90 -5.86 -3.32
N GLY A 73 -18.19 -6.98 -2.65
CA GLY A 73 -18.20 -7.09 -1.19
C GLY A 73 -16.83 -7.43 -0.56
N GLU A 74 -15.77 -7.58 -1.35
CA GLU A 74 -14.45 -7.91 -0.81
C GLU A 74 -13.89 -6.75 0.02
N ARG A 75 -13.33 -7.10 1.18
CA ARG A 75 -12.61 -6.11 2.01
C ARG A 75 -11.31 -5.71 1.33
N GLU A 76 -10.99 -4.44 1.39
CA GLU A 76 -9.70 -3.98 0.92
C GLU A 76 -8.59 -4.44 1.87
N THR A 77 -7.57 -5.09 1.30
CA THR A 77 -6.35 -5.46 2.02
C THR A 77 -5.27 -4.43 1.71
N TYR A 78 -4.50 -4.08 2.72
CA TYR A 78 -3.39 -3.13 2.59
C TYR A 78 -2.11 -3.71 3.22
N ASP A 79 -0.99 -3.09 2.94
CA ASP A 79 0.29 -3.43 3.53
C ASP A 79 0.27 -3.10 5.03
N ARG A 80 0.34 -4.14 5.87
CA ARG A 80 0.31 -4.05 7.33
C ARG A 80 1.69 -3.92 7.95
N SER A 81 2.72 -3.80 7.14
CA SER A 81 4.09 -3.54 7.61
C SER A 81 4.35 -2.06 7.85
N GLY A 82 3.72 -1.20 7.06
CA GLY A 82 4.02 0.23 7.03
C GLY A 82 5.33 0.58 6.32
N THR A 83 5.85 -0.35 5.49
CA THR A 83 7.01 -0.06 4.63
C THR A 83 6.58 0.47 3.27
N PHE A 84 7.42 1.29 2.67
CA PHE A 84 7.42 1.52 1.24
C PHE A 84 8.67 0.88 0.64
N LEU A 85 8.48 -0.22 -0.08
CA LEU A 85 9.56 -0.97 -0.71
C LEU A 85 9.69 -0.63 -2.19
N ILE A 86 10.94 -0.55 -2.67
CA ILE A 86 11.27 -0.38 -4.09
C ILE A 86 12.31 -1.42 -4.51
N VAL A 87 12.44 -1.62 -5.82
CA VAL A 87 13.59 -2.33 -6.41
C VAL A 87 14.61 -1.30 -6.85
N GLN A 88 15.82 -1.40 -6.31
CA GLN A 88 16.94 -0.56 -6.68
C GLN A 88 18.20 -1.42 -6.89
N GLY A 89 18.75 -1.40 -8.09
CA GLY A 89 19.92 -2.23 -8.44
C GLY A 89 19.68 -3.73 -8.21
N GLY A 90 18.48 -4.25 -8.49
CA GLY A 90 18.09 -5.64 -8.28
C GLY A 90 17.88 -6.04 -6.81
N LYS A 91 17.98 -5.09 -5.88
CA LYS A 91 17.77 -5.30 -4.44
C LYS A 91 16.41 -4.74 -4.00
N ILE A 92 15.83 -5.35 -2.98
CA ILE A 92 14.62 -4.82 -2.33
C ILE A 92 15.06 -3.84 -1.25
N VAL A 93 14.73 -2.57 -1.43
CA VAL A 93 15.18 -1.48 -0.57
C VAL A 93 13.98 -0.86 0.14
N VAL A 94 14.14 -0.57 1.43
CA VAL A 94 13.19 0.21 2.21
C VAL A 94 13.33 1.68 1.82
N ALA A 95 12.43 2.19 0.98
CA ALA A 95 12.39 3.59 0.59
C ALA A 95 11.79 4.47 1.68
N ASP A 96 10.90 3.88 2.50
CA ASP A 96 10.35 4.52 3.69
C ASP A 96 9.84 3.49 4.70
N ALA A 97 9.91 3.82 5.99
CA ALA A 97 9.27 3.10 7.08
C ALA A 97 8.47 4.14 7.89
N ARG A 98 7.14 4.15 7.69
CA ARG A 98 6.26 5.17 8.28
C ARG A 98 6.33 5.13 9.81
N PRO A 99 6.50 6.26 10.49
CA PRO A 99 6.51 6.33 11.95
C PRO A 99 5.22 5.76 12.56
N GLY A 100 5.35 5.06 13.69
CA GLY A 100 4.23 4.45 14.41
C GLY A 100 3.74 3.13 13.82
N THR A 101 4.29 2.67 12.70
CA THR A 101 3.93 1.41 12.06
C THR A 101 4.79 0.24 12.55
N PRO A 102 4.39 -1.02 12.25
CA PRO A 102 5.18 -2.21 12.58
C PRO A 102 6.64 -2.12 12.09
N ALA A 103 6.87 -1.60 10.90
CA ALA A 103 8.22 -1.46 10.34
C ALA A 103 9.11 -0.56 11.18
N SER A 104 8.61 0.63 11.56
CA SER A 104 9.37 1.55 12.40
C SER A 104 9.59 1.00 13.81
N GLN A 105 8.59 0.30 14.38
CA GLN A 105 8.69 -0.37 15.67
C GLN A 105 9.72 -1.52 15.64
N ALA A 106 9.83 -2.22 14.52
CA ALA A 106 10.84 -3.26 14.29
C ALA A 106 12.23 -2.69 13.95
N GLY A 107 12.36 -1.36 13.90
CA GLY A 107 13.62 -0.67 13.64
C GLY A 107 14.05 -0.69 12.17
N LEU A 108 13.13 -0.95 11.22
CA LEU A 108 13.42 -0.75 9.81
C LEU A 108 13.54 0.74 9.51
N ALA A 109 14.50 1.09 8.67
CA ALA A 109 14.79 2.47 8.29
C ALA A 109 14.98 2.62 6.78
N ARG A 110 14.82 3.84 6.31
CA ARG A 110 15.10 4.19 4.92
C ARG A 110 16.54 3.86 4.53
N GLY A 111 16.70 3.12 3.46
CA GLY A 111 17.97 2.66 2.92
C GLY A 111 18.36 1.25 3.35
N ASP A 112 17.63 0.63 4.27
CA ASP A 112 17.81 -0.79 4.59
C ASP A 112 17.51 -1.65 3.36
N VAL A 113 18.29 -2.71 3.18
CA VAL A 113 18.09 -3.70 2.11
C VAL A 113 17.52 -4.97 2.73
N ILE A 114 16.36 -5.39 2.26
CA ILE A 114 15.78 -6.68 2.65
C ILE A 114 16.45 -7.77 1.80
N THR A 115 17.14 -8.69 2.47
CA THR A 115 17.88 -9.78 1.84
C THR A 115 17.11 -11.09 1.85
N THR A 116 16.34 -11.36 2.92
CA THR A 116 15.48 -12.54 3.02
C THR A 116 14.13 -12.17 3.61
N VAL A 117 13.11 -12.96 3.27
CA VAL A 117 11.77 -12.94 3.86
C VAL A 117 11.44 -14.38 4.27
N GLY A 118 11.40 -14.62 5.57
CA GLY A 118 11.47 -15.97 6.10
C GLY A 118 12.75 -16.68 5.64
N ALA A 119 12.62 -17.89 5.13
CA ALA A 119 13.75 -18.68 4.60
C ALA A 119 14.10 -18.37 3.13
N LYS A 120 13.37 -17.47 2.47
CA LYS A 120 13.53 -17.23 1.03
C LYS A 120 14.30 -15.94 0.75
N SER A 121 15.14 -15.95 -0.28
CA SER A 121 15.81 -14.74 -0.78
C SER A 121 14.77 -13.72 -1.24
N ALA A 122 14.91 -12.47 -0.81
CA ALA A 122 13.99 -11.39 -1.20
C ALA A 122 14.05 -11.10 -2.70
N SER A 123 15.23 -11.22 -3.33
CA SER A 123 15.38 -11.04 -4.77
C SER A 123 14.70 -12.16 -5.57
N ALA A 124 14.73 -13.41 -5.06
CA ALA A 124 14.06 -14.54 -5.69
C ALA A 124 12.52 -14.47 -5.55
N LEU A 125 12.02 -13.95 -4.42
CA LEU A 125 10.58 -13.71 -4.23
C LEU A 125 10.06 -12.59 -5.12
N GLY A 126 10.82 -11.53 -5.26
CA GLY A 126 10.40 -10.30 -5.93
C GLY A 126 9.47 -9.42 -5.10
N LEU A 127 9.40 -8.15 -5.49
CA LEU A 127 8.67 -7.10 -4.74
C LEU A 127 7.17 -7.40 -4.58
N ALA A 128 6.53 -7.93 -5.61
CA ALA A 128 5.10 -8.23 -5.59
C ALA A 128 4.75 -9.27 -4.53
N ALA A 129 5.47 -10.41 -4.52
CA ALA A 129 5.22 -11.47 -3.55
C ALA A 129 5.53 -11.04 -2.10
N ILE A 130 6.54 -10.17 -1.91
CA ILE A 130 6.83 -9.62 -0.58
C ILE A 130 5.68 -8.72 -0.11
N ARG A 131 5.19 -7.83 -0.96
CA ARG A 131 4.04 -6.97 -0.65
C ARG A 131 2.78 -7.77 -0.35
N ASP A 132 2.57 -8.90 -1.05
CA ASP A 132 1.44 -9.78 -0.78
C ASP A 132 1.55 -10.44 0.60
N GLN A 133 2.75 -10.87 1.01
CA GLN A 133 2.97 -11.37 2.38
C GLN A 133 2.69 -10.29 3.43
N PHE A 134 3.03 -9.03 3.16
CA PHE A 134 2.79 -7.91 4.08
C PHE A 134 1.30 -7.52 4.19
N ARG A 135 0.45 -8.05 3.32
CA ARG A 135 -1.03 -7.98 3.43
C ARG A 135 -1.64 -9.10 4.26
N GLY A 136 -0.79 -9.99 4.80
CA GLY A 136 -1.22 -11.09 5.66
C GLY A 136 -2.02 -10.64 6.88
N ALA A 137 -2.56 -11.60 7.63
CA ALA A 137 -3.39 -11.34 8.81
C ALA A 137 -2.62 -10.54 9.89
N PRO A 138 -3.30 -9.67 10.65
CA PRO A 138 -2.70 -9.04 11.82
C PRO A 138 -2.19 -10.11 12.80
N GLY A 139 -1.05 -9.85 13.44
CA GLY A 139 -0.37 -10.79 14.33
C GLY A 139 0.62 -11.74 13.62
N THR A 140 0.59 -11.82 12.29
CA THR A 140 1.59 -12.59 11.54
C THR A 140 2.97 -12.01 11.76
N VAL A 141 3.92 -12.87 12.16
CA VAL A 141 5.34 -12.51 12.33
C VAL A 141 6.13 -12.99 11.12
N ILE A 142 6.83 -12.06 10.47
CA ILE A 142 7.68 -12.33 9.31
C ILE A 142 9.13 -12.03 9.70
N ALA A 143 9.99 -13.03 9.69
CA ALA A 143 11.43 -12.81 9.91
C ALA A 143 12.04 -12.20 8.64
N LEU A 144 12.64 -11.03 8.76
CA LEU A 144 13.33 -10.35 7.67
C LEU A 144 14.83 -10.38 7.90
N GLY A 145 15.61 -10.87 6.93
CA GLY A 145 17.03 -10.61 6.87
C GLY A 145 17.24 -9.22 6.29
N VAL A 146 18.02 -8.40 6.96
CA VAL A 146 18.20 -6.99 6.60
C VAL A 146 19.68 -6.64 6.62
N THR A 147 20.14 -5.97 5.58
CA THR A 147 21.41 -5.24 5.58
C THR A 147 21.09 -3.76 5.81
N ALA A 148 21.51 -3.21 6.92
CA ALA A 148 21.33 -1.80 7.21
C ALA A 148 22.21 -0.92 6.30
N LYS A 149 21.93 0.38 6.25
CA LYS A 149 22.67 1.33 5.40
C LYS A 149 24.18 1.37 5.72
N ASP A 150 24.57 1.08 6.95
CA ASP A 150 25.97 1.00 7.40
C ASP A 150 26.65 -0.34 7.11
N GLY A 151 25.92 -1.28 6.47
CA GLY A 151 26.40 -2.64 6.14
C GLY A 151 26.13 -3.67 7.23
N THR A 152 25.57 -3.29 8.38
CA THR A 152 25.25 -4.23 9.48
C THR A 152 24.18 -5.23 9.05
N LEU A 153 24.43 -6.51 9.25
CA LEU A 153 23.49 -7.61 9.01
C LEU A 153 22.68 -7.87 10.28
N ARG A 154 21.36 -7.96 10.13
CA ARG A 154 20.46 -8.26 11.24
C ARG A 154 19.23 -9.04 10.79
N THR A 155 18.63 -9.77 11.72
CA THR A 155 17.30 -10.37 11.53
C THR A 155 16.28 -9.54 12.28
N VAL A 156 15.22 -9.15 11.59
CA VAL A 156 14.16 -8.28 12.12
C VAL A 156 12.85 -9.05 12.13
N PRO A 157 12.26 -9.33 13.30
CA PRO A 157 10.92 -9.89 13.37
C PRO A 157 9.89 -8.77 13.12
N LEU A 158 9.26 -8.81 11.97
CA LEU A 158 8.21 -7.87 11.59
C LEU A 158 6.85 -8.47 11.95
N THR A 159 6.16 -7.89 12.92
CA THR A 159 4.79 -8.31 13.29
C THR A 159 3.78 -7.42 12.57
N LEU A 160 2.99 -7.99 11.67
CA LEU A 160 1.96 -7.26 10.94
C LEU A 160 0.84 -6.80 11.88
N LYS A 161 0.40 -5.55 11.75
CA LYS A 161 -0.70 -4.98 12.56
C LYS A 161 -1.58 -4.09 11.69
N ASP A 162 -2.85 -4.00 12.04
CA ASP A 162 -3.71 -2.93 11.56
C ASP A 162 -3.27 -1.60 12.21
N TYR A 163 -3.02 -0.59 11.39
CA TYR A 163 -2.61 0.76 11.81
C TYR A 163 -3.42 1.84 11.08
N VAL A 164 -4.52 1.42 10.41
CA VAL A 164 -5.47 2.27 9.68
C VAL A 164 -6.87 2.06 10.24
#